data_fe29334c56becf6c55bb295f425bfd22
#
_entry.id   fe29334c56becf6c55bb295f425bfd22
#
_cell.length_a   1.000
_cell.length_b   1.000
_cell.length_c   1.000
_cell.angle_alpha   90.00
_cell.angle_beta   90.00
_cell.angle_gamma   90.00
#
_symmetry.space_group_name_H-M   'P 1'
#
loop_
_entity.id
_entity.type
_entity.pdbx_description
1 polymer ?
#
loop_
_entity_poly.entity_id
_entity_poly.type
_entity_poly.pdbx_seq_one_letter_code
_entity_poly.pdbx_strand_id
1 'polypeptide(L)'
;MRRVWAGLLILLGLAVVAGVLHYRFGRMGRLGMSEGQLAHARSEFTFTVKAPMAEAFPLFGPEGERPWAGPHWDPQFVWPVPAKDVEGAVFRLHHGHHSATWVNTAFDAQAGHAAYVYIMDGKLATRIDVQLTPVDAATTTVRVTYERTALDPSVNPDVADMAQKDPKMGPEWERDIAEYLKKE
;
A
#
# COMPACT_ATOMS: atom_id res chain seq x y z
N MET A 1 -38.85 22.52 25.45
CA MET A 1 -37.45 22.97 25.34
C MET A 1 -36.48 22.13 26.20
N ARG A 2 -36.59 20.80 26.25
CA ARG A 2 -35.76 19.93 27.12
C ARG A 2 -34.96 18.84 26.34
N ARG A 3 -34.99 18.83 25.01
CA ARG A 3 -34.33 17.78 24.19
C ARG A 3 -33.08 18.24 23.45
N VAL A 4 -32.70 19.52 23.49
CA VAL A 4 -31.56 20.07 22.75
C VAL A 4 -30.24 19.96 23.54
N TRP A 5 -30.31 19.86 24.88
CA TRP A 5 -29.10 19.82 25.73
C TRP A 5 -28.48 18.45 25.90
N ALA A 6 -29.19 17.36 25.63
CA ALA A 6 -28.64 15.99 25.73
C ALA A 6 -27.69 15.66 24.57
N GLY A 7 -27.90 16.24 23.37
CA GLY A 7 -27.02 16.01 22.22
C GLY A 7 -25.66 16.69 22.32
N LEU A 8 -25.61 17.83 22.96
CA LEU A 8 -24.37 18.62 23.08
C LEU A 8 -23.36 18.01 24.06
N LEU A 9 -23.85 17.37 25.11
CA LEU A 9 -22.98 16.71 26.12
C LEU A 9 -22.37 15.40 25.58
N ILE A 10 -23.05 14.70 24.67
CA ILE A 10 -22.53 13.48 24.04
C ILE A 10 -21.42 13.80 23.04
N LEU A 11 -21.56 14.90 22.29
CA LEU A 11 -20.53 15.36 21.35
C LEU A 11 -19.25 15.86 22.05
N LEU A 12 -19.39 16.53 23.21
CA LEU A 12 -18.24 16.94 24.02
C LEU A 12 -17.53 15.75 24.68
N GLY A 13 -18.27 14.73 25.11
CA GLY A 13 -17.71 13.49 25.67
C GLY A 13 -16.91 12.69 24.64
N LEU A 14 -17.38 12.58 23.42
CA LEU A 14 -16.67 11.88 22.32
C LEU A 14 -15.43 12.63 21.87
N ALA A 15 -15.43 13.97 21.84
CA ALA A 15 -14.26 14.77 21.49
C ALA A 15 -13.15 14.65 22.55
N VAL A 16 -13.51 14.58 23.84
CA VAL A 16 -12.53 14.39 24.95
C VAL A 16 -11.96 12.97 24.92
N VAL A 17 -12.77 11.94 24.64
CA VAL A 17 -12.29 10.55 24.54
C VAL A 17 -11.40 10.38 23.31
N ALA A 18 -11.77 10.94 22.16
CA ALA A 18 -10.92 10.92 20.96
C ALA A 18 -9.60 11.68 21.18
N GLY A 19 -9.63 12.85 21.85
CA GLY A 19 -8.44 13.62 22.18
C GLY A 19 -7.52 12.90 23.18
N VAL A 20 -8.07 12.23 24.18
CA VAL A 20 -7.30 11.45 25.17
C VAL A 20 -6.73 10.17 24.55
N LEU A 21 -7.47 9.48 23.67
CA LEU A 21 -6.93 8.36 22.92
C LEU A 21 -5.79 8.81 21.96
N HIS A 22 -5.99 9.89 21.21
CA HIS A 22 -4.93 10.46 20.35
C HIS A 22 -3.68 10.86 21.15
N TYR A 23 -3.86 11.50 22.31
CA TYR A 23 -2.76 11.90 23.18
C TYR A 23 -2.04 10.71 23.81
N ARG A 24 -2.76 9.64 24.20
CA ARG A 24 -2.16 8.42 24.78
C ARG A 24 -1.48 7.56 23.73
N PHE A 25 -2.08 7.37 22.56
CA PHE A 25 -1.45 6.59 21.48
C PHE A 25 -0.28 7.32 20.82
N GLY A 26 -0.35 8.65 20.65
CA GLY A 26 0.79 9.45 20.19
C GLY A 26 1.99 9.42 21.15
N ARG A 27 1.75 9.15 22.44
CA ARG A 27 2.82 9.05 23.45
C ARG A 27 3.39 7.64 23.60
N MET A 28 2.62 6.58 23.29
CA MET A 28 3.12 5.20 23.34
C MET A 28 4.01 4.86 22.15
N GLY A 29 3.82 5.49 20.97
CA GLY A 29 4.72 5.33 19.82
C GLY A 29 6.07 6.05 19.98
N ARG A 30 6.24 6.90 21.01
CA ARG A 30 7.51 7.62 21.27
C ARG A 30 8.45 6.92 22.26
N LEU A 31 8.04 5.81 22.83
CA LEU A 31 8.87 5.07 23.77
C LEU A 31 9.82 4.13 23.03
N GLY A 32 10.87 4.66 22.43
CA GLY A 32 11.94 3.85 21.86
C GLY A 32 12.75 4.46 20.72
N MET A 33 12.31 5.56 20.12
CA MET A 33 13.10 6.22 19.09
C MET A 33 13.88 7.39 19.69
N SER A 34 15.20 7.43 19.49
CA SER A 34 16.03 8.60 19.82
C SER A 34 15.55 9.80 19.00
N GLU A 35 15.66 10.99 19.58
CA GLU A 35 15.32 12.25 18.90
C GLU A 35 16.16 12.35 17.62
N GLY A 36 15.48 12.45 16.44
CA GLY A 36 16.11 12.42 15.12
C GLY A 36 16.23 11.05 14.45
N GLN A 37 15.84 9.94 15.10
CA GLN A 37 15.81 8.63 14.44
C GLN A 37 14.64 8.54 13.44
N LEU A 38 14.94 8.13 12.20
CA LEU A 38 13.94 7.91 11.16
C LEU A 38 13.30 6.52 11.33
N ALA A 39 11.98 6.44 11.16
CA ALA A 39 11.27 5.18 11.23
C ALA A 39 11.59 4.30 10.02
N HIS A 40 11.76 3.02 10.31
CA HIS A 40 11.83 1.96 9.31
C HIS A 40 10.89 0.84 9.76
N ALA A 41 10.03 0.37 8.84
CA ALA A 41 9.07 -0.68 9.13
C ALA A 41 8.93 -1.65 7.95
N ARG A 42 8.73 -2.92 8.29
CA ARG A 42 8.39 -3.98 7.34
C ARG A 42 7.03 -4.56 7.70
N SER A 43 6.23 -4.83 6.69
CA SER A 43 4.94 -5.50 6.80
C SER A 43 4.75 -6.47 5.63
N GLU A 44 3.87 -7.43 5.79
CA GLU A 44 3.63 -8.46 4.80
C GLU A 44 2.17 -8.93 4.88
N PHE A 45 1.60 -9.29 3.73
CA PHE A 45 0.35 -10.02 3.67
C PHE A 45 0.37 -11.03 2.51
N THR A 46 -0.54 -11.99 2.60
CA THR A 46 -0.69 -13.04 1.60
C THR A 46 -2.17 -13.21 1.28
N PHE A 47 -2.47 -13.46 0.01
CA PHE A 47 -3.81 -13.78 -0.48
C PHE A 47 -3.74 -14.74 -1.66
N THR A 48 -4.89 -15.11 -2.22
CA THR A 48 -4.99 -16.10 -3.28
C THR A 48 -5.69 -15.53 -4.50
N VAL A 49 -5.10 -15.73 -5.68
CA VAL A 49 -5.72 -15.44 -6.97
C VAL A 49 -6.21 -16.74 -7.59
N LYS A 50 -7.47 -16.79 -8.01
CA LYS A 50 -8.10 -17.95 -8.68
C LYS A 50 -7.81 -17.92 -10.17
N ALA A 51 -6.53 -18.00 -10.52
CA ALA A 51 -6.00 -18.08 -11.86
C ALA A 51 -4.64 -18.79 -11.86
N PRO A 52 -4.21 -19.39 -12.98
CA PRO A 52 -2.84 -19.84 -13.18
C PRO A 52 -1.85 -18.68 -13.01
N MET A 53 -0.62 -18.96 -12.58
CA MET A 53 0.40 -17.93 -12.39
C MET A 53 0.64 -17.09 -13.66
N ALA A 54 0.56 -17.69 -14.84
CA ALA A 54 0.75 -16.98 -16.11
C ALA A 54 -0.32 -15.91 -16.37
N GLU A 55 -1.54 -16.11 -15.86
CA GLU A 55 -2.64 -15.13 -15.94
C GLU A 55 -2.64 -14.16 -14.75
N ALA A 56 -2.23 -14.63 -13.57
CA ALA A 56 -2.18 -13.82 -12.36
C ALA A 56 -1.00 -12.82 -12.37
N PHE A 57 0.18 -13.23 -12.87
CA PHE A 57 1.39 -12.40 -12.78
C PHE A 57 1.27 -11.04 -13.48
N PRO A 58 0.72 -10.92 -14.70
CA PRO A 58 0.56 -9.63 -15.36
C PRO A 58 -0.27 -8.61 -14.56
N LEU A 59 -1.15 -9.07 -13.64
CA LEU A 59 -1.99 -8.20 -12.81
C LEU A 59 -1.20 -7.38 -11.77
N PHE A 60 0.09 -7.66 -11.60
CA PHE A 60 0.97 -6.98 -10.65
C PHE A 60 2.00 -6.08 -11.34
N GLY A 61 1.78 -5.73 -12.61
CA GLY A 61 2.50 -4.67 -13.30
C GLY A 61 1.75 -3.33 -13.20
N PRO A 62 2.41 -2.18 -13.34
CA PRO A 62 1.74 -0.88 -13.27
C PRO A 62 0.57 -0.73 -14.26
N GLU A 63 0.67 -1.25 -15.47
CA GLU A 63 -0.45 -1.30 -16.43
C GLU A 63 -1.47 -2.39 -16.06
N GLY A 64 -1.00 -3.55 -15.62
CA GLY A 64 -1.84 -4.66 -15.20
C GLY A 64 -2.68 -4.38 -13.96
N GLU A 65 -2.26 -3.46 -13.11
CA GLU A 65 -3.03 -3.01 -11.94
C GLU A 65 -4.16 -2.04 -12.27
N ARG A 66 -4.12 -1.33 -13.40
CA ARG A 66 -5.13 -0.31 -13.79
C ARG A 66 -6.58 -0.80 -13.70
N PRO A 67 -6.92 -2.00 -14.18
CA PRO A 67 -8.32 -2.42 -14.21
C PRO A 67 -8.88 -2.84 -12.86
N TRP A 68 -8.04 -3.13 -11.85
CA TRP A 68 -8.51 -3.66 -10.57
C TRP A 68 -8.11 -2.81 -9.34
N ALA A 69 -7.00 -2.07 -9.40
CA ALA A 69 -6.49 -1.31 -8.25
C ALA A 69 -7.26 0.00 -7.96
N GLY A 70 -8.32 0.26 -8.74
CA GLY A 70 -9.21 1.40 -8.53
C GLY A 70 -8.74 2.70 -9.19
N PRO A 71 -9.57 3.76 -9.11
CA PRO A 71 -9.39 4.99 -9.89
C PRO A 71 -8.19 5.84 -9.46
N HIS A 72 -7.58 5.54 -8.30
CA HIS A 72 -6.38 6.25 -7.83
C HIS A 72 -5.09 5.66 -8.39
N TRP A 73 -5.17 4.48 -9.01
CA TRP A 73 -4.04 3.85 -9.68
C TRP A 73 -3.99 4.31 -11.15
N ASP A 74 -3.32 5.43 -11.39
CA ASP A 74 -3.12 5.99 -12.73
C ASP A 74 -1.63 6.27 -12.99
N PRO A 75 -0.82 5.23 -13.26
CA PRO A 75 0.60 5.37 -13.52
C PRO A 75 0.86 6.16 -14.81
N GLN A 76 1.59 7.26 -14.69
CA GLN A 76 2.05 8.11 -15.79
C GLN A 76 3.47 7.70 -16.14
N PHE A 77 3.63 6.91 -17.20
CA PHE A 77 4.94 6.39 -17.59
C PHE A 77 5.88 7.48 -18.08
N VAL A 78 7.08 7.45 -17.58
CA VAL A 78 8.24 8.22 -18.06
C VAL A 78 9.03 7.35 -19.03
N TRP A 79 9.15 6.06 -18.73
CA TRP A 79 9.77 5.04 -19.56
C TRP A 79 9.24 3.65 -19.16
N PRO A 80 9.01 2.75 -20.14
CA PRO A 80 9.09 2.93 -21.59
C PRO A 80 7.92 3.75 -22.16
N VAL A 81 8.09 4.21 -23.38
CA VAL A 81 7.02 4.83 -24.18
C VAL A 81 6.95 4.06 -25.52
N PRO A 82 5.81 3.42 -25.85
CA PRO A 82 4.57 3.34 -25.07
C PRO A 82 4.73 2.60 -23.75
N ALA A 83 3.78 2.81 -22.83
CA ALA A 83 3.72 2.15 -21.52
C ALA A 83 3.78 0.62 -21.65
N LYS A 84 4.57 -0.01 -20.79
CA LYS A 84 4.72 -1.46 -20.74
C LYS A 84 5.27 -1.87 -19.39
N ASP A 85 4.76 -3.00 -18.86
CA ASP A 85 5.24 -3.62 -17.64
C ASP A 85 6.53 -4.38 -17.92
N VAL A 86 7.64 -3.78 -17.51
CA VAL A 86 8.99 -4.34 -17.67
C VAL A 86 9.88 -3.91 -16.50
N GLU A 87 10.93 -4.68 -16.25
CA GLU A 87 12.00 -4.25 -15.34
C GLU A 87 12.64 -2.95 -15.85
N GLY A 88 12.94 -2.05 -14.92
CA GLY A 88 13.48 -0.72 -15.21
C GLY A 88 12.42 0.31 -15.62
N ALA A 89 11.13 -0.06 -15.75
CA ALA A 89 10.07 0.91 -16.02
C ALA A 89 10.03 1.99 -14.94
N VAL A 90 9.86 3.24 -15.37
CA VAL A 90 9.76 4.42 -14.49
C VAL A 90 8.43 5.11 -14.76
N PHE A 91 7.68 5.36 -13.72
CA PHE A 91 6.39 6.04 -13.79
C PHE A 91 6.15 6.93 -12.57
N ARG A 92 5.14 7.79 -12.65
CA ARG A 92 4.70 8.65 -11.56
C ARG A 92 3.28 8.31 -11.18
N LEU A 93 3.02 8.32 -9.87
CA LEU A 93 1.67 8.28 -9.30
C LEU A 93 1.43 9.54 -8.50
N HIS A 94 0.20 10.07 -8.63
CA HIS A 94 -0.24 11.21 -7.85
C HIS A 94 -1.06 10.73 -6.65
N HIS A 95 -0.65 11.14 -5.44
CA HIS A 95 -1.36 10.88 -4.20
C HIS A 95 -1.84 12.21 -3.62
N GLY A 96 -3.01 12.67 -4.06
CA GLY A 96 -3.53 13.99 -3.70
C GLY A 96 -2.60 15.11 -4.19
N HIS A 97 -1.99 15.84 -3.25
CA HIS A 97 -1.04 16.92 -3.57
C HIS A 97 0.42 16.44 -3.69
N HIS A 98 0.68 15.16 -3.47
CA HIS A 98 2.01 14.58 -3.57
C HIS A 98 2.14 13.72 -4.81
N SER A 99 3.34 13.70 -5.36
CA SER A 99 3.72 12.81 -6.45
C SER A 99 4.82 11.88 -5.97
N ALA A 100 4.73 10.61 -6.33
CA ALA A 100 5.78 9.65 -6.09
C ALA A 100 6.36 9.18 -7.44
N THR A 101 7.67 9.06 -7.50
CA THR A 101 8.36 8.42 -8.62
C THR A 101 8.58 6.95 -8.28
N TRP A 102 8.14 6.09 -9.18
CA TRP A 102 8.20 4.64 -9.08
C TRP A 102 9.18 4.06 -10.07
N VAL A 103 9.86 3.01 -9.67
CA VAL A 103 10.75 2.21 -10.54
C VAL A 103 10.41 0.74 -10.33
N ASN A 104 10.14 0.03 -11.42
CA ASN A 104 10.11 -1.42 -11.43
C ASN A 104 11.53 -1.94 -11.31
N THR A 105 11.88 -2.54 -10.18
CA THR A 105 13.22 -3.09 -9.94
C THR A 105 13.34 -4.57 -10.26
N ALA A 106 12.22 -5.25 -10.47
CA ALA A 106 12.13 -6.60 -11.04
C ALA A 106 10.77 -6.81 -11.70
N PHE A 107 10.72 -7.55 -12.80
CA PHE A 107 9.47 -8.00 -13.43
C PHE A 107 9.73 -9.29 -14.20
N ASP A 108 9.80 -10.41 -13.46
CA ASP A 108 10.14 -11.76 -13.95
C ASP A 108 8.94 -12.70 -13.83
N ALA A 109 8.27 -12.94 -14.94
CA ALA A 109 7.11 -13.84 -15.01
C ALA A 109 7.47 -15.31 -14.76
N GLN A 110 8.70 -15.76 -15.07
CA GLN A 110 9.11 -17.14 -14.82
C GLN A 110 9.35 -17.40 -13.34
N ALA A 111 9.96 -16.42 -12.66
CA ALA A 111 10.16 -16.46 -11.22
C ALA A 111 8.89 -16.09 -10.43
N GLY A 112 7.86 -15.56 -11.09
CA GLY A 112 6.66 -15.02 -10.43
C GLY A 112 7.00 -13.82 -9.54
N HIS A 113 8.00 -13.01 -9.91
CA HIS A 113 8.54 -11.96 -9.07
C HIS A 113 8.42 -10.59 -9.72
N ALA A 114 7.71 -9.68 -9.04
CA ALA A 114 7.68 -8.26 -9.35
C ALA A 114 8.16 -7.46 -8.14
N ALA A 115 8.95 -6.42 -8.36
CA ALA A 115 9.43 -5.56 -7.29
C ALA A 115 9.47 -4.09 -7.73
N TYR A 116 9.23 -3.22 -6.77
CA TYR A 116 9.14 -1.78 -6.98
C TYR A 116 9.88 -1.03 -5.90
N VAL A 117 10.41 0.11 -6.27
CA VAL A 117 10.79 1.16 -5.33
C VAL A 117 10.03 2.42 -5.71
N TYR A 118 9.39 3.05 -4.74
CA TYR A 118 8.92 4.41 -4.95
C TYR A 118 9.49 5.39 -3.94
N ILE A 119 9.72 6.61 -4.40
CA ILE A 119 10.19 7.72 -3.58
C ILE A 119 9.16 8.83 -3.62
N MET A 120 8.69 9.21 -2.44
CA MET A 120 7.97 10.45 -2.20
C MET A 120 9.00 11.44 -1.63
N ASP A 121 9.41 12.38 -2.45
CA ASP A 121 10.57 13.25 -2.19
C ASP A 121 10.51 13.95 -0.83
N GLY A 122 11.61 13.89 -0.08
CA GLY A 122 11.74 14.43 1.27
C GLY A 122 10.80 13.81 2.31
N LYS A 123 10.07 12.74 2.00
CA LYS A 123 9.06 12.14 2.85
C LYS A 123 9.35 10.67 3.15
N LEU A 124 9.28 9.84 2.13
CA LEU A 124 9.20 8.39 2.28
C LEU A 124 9.89 7.68 1.12
N ALA A 125 10.66 6.64 1.45
CA ALA A 125 11.09 5.62 0.51
C ALA A 125 10.38 4.30 0.84
N THR A 126 9.82 3.64 -0.18
CA THR A 126 9.16 2.34 -0.04
C THR A 126 9.72 1.36 -1.06
N ARG A 127 10.10 0.18 -0.59
CA ARG A 127 10.30 -1.00 -1.42
C ARG A 127 9.07 -1.90 -1.29
N ILE A 128 8.62 -2.42 -2.42
CA ILE A 128 7.53 -3.39 -2.51
C ILE A 128 8.08 -4.62 -3.21
N ASP A 129 7.77 -5.79 -2.66
CA ASP A 129 8.16 -7.08 -3.22
C ASP A 129 6.90 -7.94 -3.35
N VAL A 130 6.63 -8.44 -4.54
CA VAL A 130 5.46 -9.26 -4.87
C VAL A 130 5.94 -10.60 -5.39
N GLN A 131 5.69 -11.66 -4.63
CA GLN A 131 6.04 -13.02 -5.00
C GLN A 131 4.80 -13.86 -5.23
N LEU A 132 4.69 -14.39 -6.44
CA LEU A 132 3.66 -15.34 -6.84
C LEU A 132 4.21 -16.76 -6.74
N THR A 133 3.38 -17.67 -6.26
CA THR A 133 3.70 -19.10 -6.16
C THR A 133 2.48 -19.91 -6.60
N PRO A 134 2.59 -20.76 -7.62
CA PRO A 134 1.48 -21.61 -8.03
C PRO A 134 1.13 -22.61 -6.92
N VAL A 135 -0.16 -22.74 -6.61
CA VAL A 135 -0.69 -23.76 -5.70
C VAL A 135 -1.14 -24.99 -6.49
N ASP A 136 -1.84 -24.74 -7.58
CA ASP A 136 -2.30 -25.73 -8.55
C ASP A 136 -2.47 -25.08 -9.94
N ALA A 137 -3.06 -25.81 -10.89
CA ALA A 137 -3.25 -25.34 -12.26
C ALA A 137 -4.19 -24.13 -12.41
N ALA A 138 -4.98 -23.79 -11.37
CA ALA A 138 -6.00 -22.75 -11.40
C ALA A 138 -5.90 -21.77 -10.21
N THR A 139 -4.85 -21.86 -9.40
CA THR A 139 -4.74 -21.11 -8.16
C THR A 139 -3.30 -20.68 -7.91
N THR A 140 -3.11 -19.41 -7.61
CA THR A 140 -1.81 -18.81 -7.32
C THR A 140 -1.87 -18.07 -5.97
N THR A 141 -0.92 -18.33 -5.09
CA THR A 141 -0.71 -17.53 -3.87
C THR A 141 0.15 -16.32 -4.19
N VAL A 142 -0.21 -15.18 -3.68
CA VAL A 142 0.51 -13.92 -3.80
C VAL A 142 0.93 -13.46 -2.41
N ARG A 143 2.21 -13.21 -2.24
CA ARG A 143 2.78 -12.58 -1.05
C ARG A 143 3.29 -11.20 -1.41
N VAL A 144 2.85 -10.19 -0.67
CA VAL A 144 3.28 -8.80 -0.83
C VAL A 144 4.01 -8.38 0.43
N THR A 145 5.22 -7.86 0.27
CA THR A 145 6.03 -7.30 1.36
C THR A 145 6.24 -5.81 1.10
N TYR A 146 6.02 -5.01 2.11
CA TYR A 146 6.38 -3.58 2.12
C TYR A 146 7.54 -3.35 3.08
N GLU A 147 8.50 -2.56 2.64
CA GLU A 147 9.60 -2.04 3.45
C GLU A 147 9.62 -0.52 3.30
N ARG A 148 9.33 0.22 4.38
CA ARG A 148 9.19 1.68 4.36
C ARG A 148 10.21 2.33 5.26
N THR A 149 10.83 3.39 4.75
CA THR A 149 11.79 4.21 5.49
C THR A 149 11.32 5.67 5.41
N ALA A 150 11.10 6.28 6.56
CA ALA A 150 10.87 7.72 6.64
C ALA A 150 12.14 8.46 6.18
N LEU A 151 11.98 9.52 5.40
CA LEU A 151 13.07 10.43 5.00
C LEU A 151 13.00 11.74 5.79
N ASP A 152 11.93 11.94 6.55
CA ASP A 152 11.71 13.06 7.44
C ASP A 152 11.06 12.56 8.75
N PRO A 153 11.49 13.03 9.93
CA PRO A 153 10.93 12.57 11.21
C PRO A 153 9.43 12.82 11.36
N SER A 154 8.86 13.80 10.65
CA SER A 154 7.43 14.11 10.71
C SER A 154 6.56 12.98 10.13
N VAL A 155 7.11 12.12 9.26
CA VAL A 155 6.42 10.95 8.68
C VAL A 155 6.62 9.64 9.45
N ASN A 156 7.37 9.65 10.56
CA ASN A 156 7.54 8.46 11.38
C ASN A 156 6.20 7.83 11.82
N PRO A 157 5.18 8.61 12.26
CA PRO A 157 3.88 8.05 12.61
C PRO A 157 3.18 7.38 11.42
N ASP A 158 3.33 7.94 10.21
CA ASP A 158 2.70 7.41 9.00
C ASP A 158 3.30 6.06 8.61
N VAL A 159 4.64 5.90 8.74
CA VAL A 159 5.32 4.62 8.49
C VAL A 159 4.82 3.54 9.45
N ALA A 160 4.65 3.86 10.73
CA ALA A 160 4.13 2.93 11.72
C ALA A 160 2.66 2.56 11.46
N ASP A 161 1.82 3.54 11.09
CA ASP A 161 0.40 3.34 10.79
C ASP A 161 0.21 2.48 9.53
N MET A 162 0.94 2.77 8.45
CA MET A 162 0.92 1.97 7.24
C MET A 162 1.30 0.51 7.52
N ALA A 163 2.38 0.26 8.27
CA ALA A 163 2.80 -1.09 8.60
C ALA A 163 1.76 -1.89 9.40
N GLN A 164 0.90 -1.21 10.19
CA GLN A 164 -0.23 -1.84 10.88
C GLN A 164 -1.44 -2.10 9.98
N LYS A 165 -1.60 -1.31 8.91
CA LYS A 165 -2.72 -1.42 7.97
C LYS A 165 -2.47 -2.43 6.86
N ASP A 166 -1.24 -2.52 6.36
CA ASP A 166 -0.88 -3.39 5.24
C ASP A 166 -1.36 -4.84 5.38
N PRO A 167 -1.23 -5.53 6.54
CA PRO A 167 -1.71 -6.91 6.67
C PRO A 167 -3.21 -7.10 6.44
N LYS A 168 -3.97 -6.01 6.44
CA LYS A 168 -5.43 -6.04 6.21
C LYS A 168 -5.81 -5.85 4.74
N MET A 169 -4.85 -5.54 3.87
CA MET A 169 -5.10 -5.27 2.45
C MET A 169 -5.36 -6.56 1.65
N GLY A 170 -4.83 -7.69 2.08
CA GLY A 170 -4.93 -8.96 1.36
C GLY A 170 -6.36 -9.33 0.91
N PRO A 171 -7.37 -9.34 1.79
CA PRO A 171 -8.76 -9.64 1.42
C PRO A 171 -9.39 -8.63 0.45
N GLU A 172 -8.96 -7.37 0.47
CA GLU A 172 -9.42 -6.34 -0.47
C GLU A 172 -8.86 -6.61 -1.87
N TRP A 173 -7.57 -6.82 -1.99
CA TRP A 173 -6.92 -7.16 -3.26
C TRP A 173 -7.43 -8.46 -3.86
N GLU A 174 -7.61 -9.50 -3.02
CA GLU A 174 -8.20 -10.77 -3.47
C GLU A 174 -9.60 -10.58 -4.09
N ARG A 175 -10.45 -9.79 -3.44
CA ARG A 175 -11.79 -9.46 -3.92
C ARG A 175 -11.74 -8.68 -5.24
N ASP A 176 -10.94 -7.63 -5.32
CA ASP A 176 -10.92 -6.71 -6.46
C ASP A 176 -10.35 -7.39 -7.70
N ILE A 177 -9.31 -8.21 -7.55
CA ILE A 177 -8.77 -9.06 -8.61
C ILE A 177 -9.80 -10.12 -9.03
N ALA A 178 -10.49 -10.76 -8.07
CA ALA A 178 -11.53 -11.76 -8.40
C ALA A 178 -12.73 -11.13 -9.13
N GLU A 179 -13.08 -9.89 -8.83
CA GLU A 179 -14.12 -9.15 -9.56
C GLU A 179 -13.69 -8.78 -10.98
N TYR A 180 -12.43 -8.45 -11.18
CA TYR A 180 -11.86 -8.19 -12.49
C TYR A 180 -11.86 -9.46 -13.35
N LEU A 181 -11.32 -10.56 -12.84
CA LEU A 181 -11.21 -11.84 -13.58
C LEU A 181 -12.56 -12.47 -13.97
N LYS A 182 -13.67 -12.08 -13.32
CA LYS A 182 -15.02 -12.54 -13.72
C LYS A 182 -15.59 -11.80 -14.93
N LYS A 183 -14.99 -10.67 -15.32
CA LYS A 183 -15.49 -9.83 -16.42
C LYS A 183 -14.77 -10.08 -17.73
N GLU A 184 -13.61 -10.78 -17.66
CA GLU A 184 -12.85 -11.26 -18.80
C GLU A 184 -13.39 -12.61 -19.31
#